data_2e25d8f9b02ae4d89b831e6e9d635132
#
_entry.id   2e25d8f9b02ae4d89b831e6e9d635132
#
_cell.length_a   1.000
_cell.length_b   1.000
_cell.length_c   1.000
_cell.angle_alpha   90.00
_cell.angle_beta   90.00
_cell.angle_gamma   90.00
#
_symmetry.space_group_name_H-M   'P 1'
#
loop_
_entity.id
_entity.type
_entity.pdbx_description
1 polymer ?
#
loop_
_entity_poly.entity_id
_entity_poly.type
_entity_poly.pdbx_seq_one_letter_code
_entity_poly.pdbx_strand_id
1 'polypeptide(L)'
;MAEALGMIEARGFAAVVEAADAMVKAAKVELVGYEKTGGGYVTAVVRGDVAAVKAAVDAGQNGAARVGDIVTTHIIARPHVNVDLVLPLGRKAEVEKEIGSHGGKK
;
A
#
# COMPACT_ATOMS: atom_id res chain seq x y z
N MET A 1 -2.16 -15.46 13.80
CA MET A 1 -2.70 -14.97 12.56
C MET A 1 -1.73 -13.99 11.91
N ALA A 2 -1.50 -14.14 10.64
CA ALA A 2 -0.57 -13.30 9.93
C ALA A 2 -1.20 -11.98 9.54
N GLU A 3 -0.42 -10.96 9.57
CA GLU A 3 -0.83 -9.65 9.14
C GLU A 3 -0.08 -9.32 7.86
N ALA A 4 -0.67 -8.43 7.07
CA ALA A 4 -0.08 -8.07 5.80
C ALA A 4 -0.16 -6.57 5.60
N LEU A 5 0.72 -6.08 4.78
CA LEU A 5 0.66 -4.73 4.25
C LEU A 5 0.27 -4.82 2.80
N GLY A 6 -0.64 -3.96 2.40
CA GLY A 6 -0.98 -3.81 0.99
C GLY A 6 -0.62 -2.42 0.54
N MET A 7 -0.09 -2.32 -0.67
CA MET A 7 0.33 -1.03 -1.19
C MET A 7 -0.12 -0.88 -2.62
N ILE A 8 -0.58 0.31 -2.95
CA ILE A 8 -0.91 0.65 -4.32
C ILE A 8 -0.19 1.94 -4.65
N GLU A 9 0.60 1.89 -5.70
CA GLU A 9 1.31 3.06 -6.18
C GLU A 9 0.71 3.51 -7.49
N ALA A 10 0.43 4.78 -7.60
CA ALA A 10 -0.15 5.33 -8.81
C ALA A 10 0.43 6.70 -9.05
N ARG A 11 0.27 7.18 -10.26
CA ARG A 11 0.69 8.51 -10.59
C ARG A 11 -0.42 9.48 -10.19
N GLY A 12 -0.06 10.46 -9.39
CA GLY A 12 -1.02 11.46 -8.98
C GLY A 12 -1.76 11.08 -7.71
N PHE A 13 -2.02 12.10 -6.92
CA PHE A 13 -2.63 11.89 -5.62
C PHE A 13 -4.09 11.46 -5.73
N ALA A 14 -4.79 11.97 -6.76
CA ALA A 14 -6.20 11.67 -6.90
C ALA A 14 -6.46 10.18 -7.07
N ALA A 15 -5.64 9.52 -7.90
CA ALA A 15 -5.82 8.09 -8.11
C ALA A 15 -5.54 7.31 -6.84
N VAL A 16 -4.55 7.74 -6.09
CA VAL A 16 -4.18 7.03 -4.86
C VAL A 16 -5.23 7.22 -3.78
N VAL A 17 -5.81 8.41 -3.68
CA VAL A 17 -6.89 8.63 -2.72
C VAL A 17 -8.09 7.76 -3.07
N GLU A 18 -8.38 7.65 -4.35
CA GLU A 18 -9.48 6.79 -4.78
C GLU A 18 -9.18 5.33 -4.45
N ALA A 19 -7.93 4.92 -4.64
CA ALA A 19 -7.52 3.57 -4.29
C ALA A 19 -7.70 3.32 -2.80
N ALA A 20 -7.25 4.26 -1.98
CA ALA A 20 -7.35 4.12 -0.54
C ALA A 20 -8.80 4.02 -0.10
N ASP A 21 -9.64 4.85 -0.67
CA ASP A 21 -11.05 4.82 -0.33
C ASP A 21 -11.68 3.48 -0.69
N ALA A 22 -11.38 2.99 -1.89
CA ALA A 22 -11.91 1.71 -2.32
C ALA A 22 -11.41 0.57 -1.44
N MET A 23 -10.15 0.65 -1.03
CA MET A 23 -9.57 -0.39 -0.20
C MET A 23 -10.25 -0.49 1.15
N VAL A 24 -10.42 0.65 1.83
CA VAL A 24 -11.00 0.61 3.17
C VAL A 24 -12.48 0.31 3.14
N LYS A 25 -13.14 0.54 2.03
CA LYS A 25 -14.54 0.20 1.90
C LYS A 25 -14.76 -1.26 1.57
N ALA A 26 -13.81 -1.87 0.89
CA ALA A 26 -13.99 -3.23 0.40
C ALA A 26 -13.68 -4.29 1.43
N ALA A 27 -12.81 -4.00 2.39
CA ALA A 27 -12.36 -5.02 3.32
C ALA A 27 -11.97 -4.36 4.62
N LYS A 28 -11.82 -5.19 5.63
CA LYS A 28 -11.50 -4.69 6.97
C LYS A 28 -9.99 -4.49 7.05
N VAL A 29 -9.56 -3.37 6.52
CA VAL A 29 -8.15 -2.99 6.58
C VAL A 29 -8.06 -1.57 7.11
N GLU A 30 -6.88 -1.24 7.57
CA GLU A 30 -6.61 0.07 8.15
C GLU A 30 -5.66 0.81 7.24
N LEU A 31 -5.97 2.07 6.93
CA LEU A 31 -5.08 2.89 6.14
C LEU A 31 -3.92 3.34 7.01
N VAL A 32 -2.71 2.94 6.62
CA VAL A 32 -1.51 3.34 7.35
C VAL A 32 -1.12 4.76 6.97
N GLY A 33 -1.21 5.07 5.69
CA GLY A 33 -0.90 6.41 5.24
C GLY A 33 -0.54 6.44 3.78
N TYR A 34 -0.06 7.60 3.37
CA TYR A 34 0.38 7.82 2.00
C TYR A 34 1.87 8.14 2.02
N GLU A 35 2.51 7.79 0.94
CA GLU A 35 3.95 8.02 0.79
C GLU A 35 4.20 8.58 -0.59
N LYS A 36 4.85 9.71 -0.67
CA LYS A 36 5.25 10.26 -1.96
C LYS A 36 6.60 9.66 -2.33
N THR A 37 6.66 9.11 -3.51
CA THR A 37 7.87 8.40 -3.91
C THR A 37 8.64 9.10 -5.01
N GLY A 38 8.22 10.31 -5.38
CA GLY A 38 8.94 11.08 -6.38
C GLY A 38 8.34 10.90 -7.76
N GLY A 39 8.59 11.83 -8.65
CA GLY A 39 8.12 11.76 -10.02
C GLY A 39 6.63 11.84 -10.15
N GLY A 40 5.94 12.36 -9.16
CA GLY A 40 4.50 12.44 -9.21
C GLY A 40 3.80 11.17 -8.73
N TYR A 41 4.57 10.18 -8.26
CA TYR A 41 3.99 8.94 -7.79
C TYR A 41 3.70 9.01 -6.30
N VAL A 42 2.62 8.33 -5.90
CA VAL A 42 2.19 8.27 -4.52
C VAL A 42 1.78 6.85 -4.23
N THR A 43 2.06 6.40 -3.03
CA THR A 43 1.70 5.07 -2.58
C THR A 43 0.75 5.16 -1.40
N ALA A 44 -0.34 4.40 -1.45
CA ALA A 44 -1.22 4.24 -0.31
C ALA A 44 -0.91 2.89 0.33
N VAL A 45 -0.85 2.86 1.65
CA VAL A 45 -0.50 1.66 2.39
C VAL A 45 -1.62 1.32 3.34
N VAL A 46 -2.07 0.07 3.29
CA VAL A 46 -3.07 -0.43 4.22
C VAL A 46 -2.52 -1.66 4.92
N ARG A 47 -3.08 -1.99 6.04
CA ARG A 47 -2.69 -3.19 6.75
C ARG A 47 -3.91 -3.93 7.28
N GLY A 48 -3.74 -5.22 7.47
CA GLY A 48 -4.81 -6.04 8.00
C GLY A 48 -4.48 -7.51 7.79
N ASP A 49 -5.49 -8.33 8.01
CA ASP A 49 -5.36 -9.74 7.74
C ASP A 49 -5.04 -9.98 6.28
N VAL A 50 -4.28 -11.03 5.99
CA VAL A 50 -3.82 -11.29 4.63
C VAL A 50 -4.96 -11.34 3.63
N ALA A 51 -6.01 -12.07 3.96
CA ALA A 51 -7.13 -12.18 3.03
C ALA A 51 -7.82 -10.84 2.81
N ALA A 52 -7.95 -10.07 3.89
CA ALA A 52 -8.57 -8.75 3.79
C ALA A 52 -7.73 -7.82 2.94
N VAL A 53 -6.42 -7.87 3.13
CA VAL A 53 -5.52 -7.01 2.36
C VAL A 53 -5.57 -7.37 0.88
N LYS A 54 -5.61 -8.65 0.55
CA LYS A 54 -5.72 -9.06 -0.85
C LYS A 54 -7.00 -8.52 -1.47
N ALA A 55 -8.10 -8.67 -0.77
CA ALA A 55 -9.37 -8.17 -1.28
C ALA A 55 -9.34 -6.64 -1.41
N ALA A 56 -8.73 -5.97 -0.45
CA ALA A 56 -8.65 -4.53 -0.47
C ALA A 56 -7.82 -4.04 -1.65
N VAL A 57 -6.65 -4.63 -1.86
CA VAL A 57 -5.78 -4.19 -2.94
C VAL A 57 -6.46 -4.40 -4.30
N ASP A 58 -7.16 -5.51 -4.43
CA ASP A 58 -7.88 -5.78 -5.66
C ASP A 58 -8.93 -4.70 -5.94
N ALA A 59 -9.71 -4.38 -4.92
CA ALA A 59 -10.73 -3.34 -5.06
C ALA A 59 -10.12 -1.98 -5.32
N GLY A 60 -9.01 -1.69 -4.65
CA GLY A 60 -8.34 -0.40 -4.83
C GLY A 60 -7.80 -0.24 -6.23
N GLN A 61 -7.24 -1.31 -6.77
CA GLN A 61 -6.72 -1.27 -8.10
C GLN A 61 -7.83 -0.97 -9.11
N ASN A 62 -8.96 -1.65 -8.95
CA ASN A 62 -10.09 -1.43 -9.85
C ASN A 62 -10.65 -0.02 -9.71
N GLY A 63 -10.74 0.48 -8.48
CA GLY A 63 -11.28 1.81 -8.25
C GLY A 63 -10.39 2.89 -8.81
N ALA A 64 -9.11 2.78 -8.55
CA ALA A 64 -8.18 3.81 -8.98
C ALA A 64 -7.98 3.82 -10.49
N ALA A 65 -8.14 2.68 -11.13
CA ALA A 65 -7.95 2.60 -12.56
C ALA A 65 -8.90 3.50 -13.33
N ARG A 66 -10.01 3.87 -12.71
CA ARG A 66 -10.95 4.76 -13.35
C ARG A 66 -10.52 6.22 -13.28
N VAL A 67 -9.58 6.52 -12.41
CA VAL A 67 -9.15 7.90 -12.20
C VAL A 67 -7.79 8.16 -12.82
N GLY A 68 -6.92 7.15 -12.77
CA GLY A 68 -5.58 7.33 -13.31
C GLY A 68 -4.90 5.99 -13.45
N ASP A 69 -3.61 6.05 -13.69
CA ASP A 69 -2.82 4.85 -13.95
C ASP A 69 -2.29 4.25 -12.67
N ILE A 70 -2.55 2.97 -12.51
CA ILE A 70 -1.93 2.19 -11.44
C ILE A 70 -0.56 1.77 -11.92
N VAL A 71 0.45 2.08 -11.13
CA VAL A 71 1.80 1.72 -11.47
C VAL A 71 2.12 0.32 -10.98
N THR A 72 1.79 0.07 -9.72
CA THR A 72 2.12 -1.23 -9.16
C THR A 72 1.33 -1.46 -7.90
N THR A 73 1.18 -2.73 -7.56
CA THR A 73 0.58 -3.13 -6.30
C THR A 73 1.48 -4.15 -5.64
N HIS A 74 1.51 -4.12 -4.33
CA HIS A 74 2.33 -5.05 -3.55
C HIS A 74 1.55 -5.53 -2.35
N ILE A 75 1.79 -6.78 -1.99
CA ILE A 75 1.26 -7.33 -0.76
C ILE A 75 2.41 -8.01 -0.05
N ILE A 76 2.66 -7.57 1.17
CA ILE A 76 3.74 -8.11 1.97
C ILE A 76 3.13 -8.78 3.19
N ALA A 77 3.21 -10.10 3.23
CA ALA A 77 2.72 -10.83 4.38
C ALA A 77 3.80 -10.87 5.44
N ARG A 78 3.38 -10.70 6.69
CA ARG A 78 4.34 -10.67 7.78
C ARG A 78 3.94 -11.61 8.88
N PRO A 79 4.91 -12.22 9.55
CA PRO A 79 4.60 -13.00 10.73
C PRO A 79 4.05 -12.05 11.78
N HIS A 80 3.03 -12.48 12.46
CA HIS A 80 2.37 -11.62 13.43
C HIS A 80 3.29 -11.20 14.56
N VAL A 81 4.30 -11.99 14.84
CA VAL A 81 5.14 -11.69 15.98
C VAL A 81 5.95 -10.42 15.85
N ASN A 82 6.23 -10.00 14.63
CA ASN A 82 7.10 -8.86 14.42
C ASN A 82 6.45 -7.68 13.78
N VAL A 83 5.17 -7.76 13.60
CA VAL A 83 4.50 -6.74 12.84
C VAL A 83 4.65 -5.36 13.47
N ASP A 84 4.42 -5.29 14.76
CA ASP A 84 4.44 -4.00 15.42
C ASP A 84 5.79 -3.35 15.40
N LEU A 85 6.81 -4.16 15.43
CA LEU A 85 8.14 -3.61 15.39
C LEU A 85 8.48 -3.09 14.04
N VAL A 86 8.05 -3.81 13.04
CA VAL A 86 8.46 -3.50 11.69
C VAL A 86 7.63 -2.41 11.06
N LEU A 87 6.33 -2.39 11.30
CA LEU A 87 5.47 -1.47 10.58
C LEU A 87 5.81 -0.01 10.75
N PRO A 88 5.86 0.52 11.95
CA PRO A 88 6.10 1.95 12.07
C PRO A 88 7.50 2.30 11.64
N LEU A 89 8.44 1.52 12.11
CA LEU A 89 9.82 1.77 11.78
C LEU A 89 10.14 1.22 10.44
N GLY A 90 9.72 -0.02 10.27
CA GLY A 90 9.97 -0.69 9.05
C GLY A 90 9.29 -0.04 7.91
N ARG A 91 8.18 0.59 8.18
CA ARG A 91 7.55 1.29 7.11
C ARG A 91 8.51 2.30 6.54
N LYS A 92 9.22 2.95 7.40
CA LYS A 92 10.20 3.90 6.95
C LYS A 92 11.37 3.21 6.30
N ALA A 93 11.89 2.21 6.97
CA ALA A 93 13.08 1.55 6.47
C ALA A 93 12.75 0.52 5.42
N GLU A 94 11.73 -0.26 5.66
CA GLU A 94 11.41 -1.36 4.76
C GLU A 94 10.61 -0.95 3.57
N VAL A 95 9.60 -0.15 3.78
CA VAL A 95 8.81 0.32 2.67
C VAL A 95 9.66 1.18 1.78
N GLU A 96 10.44 2.02 2.39
CA GLU A 96 11.35 2.85 1.65
C GLU A 96 12.36 2.03 0.88
N LYS A 97 12.82 0.96 1.49
CA LYS A 97 13.72 0.06 0.82
C LYS A 97 13.10 -0.60 -0.37
N GLU A 98 11.88 -1.08 -0.19
CA GLU A 98 11.17 -1.70 -1.28
C GLU A 98 10.92 -0.73 -2.39
N ILE A 99 10.43 0.42 -2.05
CA ILE A 99 10.11 1.44 -3.03
C ILE A 99 11.38 2.02 -3.60
N GLY A 100 12.36 2.23 -2.75
CA GLY A 100 13.62 2.80 -3.16
C GLY A 100 14.36 1.94 -4.14
N SER A 101 14.32 0.64 -3.96
CA SER A 101 15.01 -0.23 -4.88
C SER A 101 14.38 -0.20 -6.26
N HIS A 102 13.10 0.10 -6.32
CA HIS A 102 12.45 0.27 -7.61
C HIS A 102 12.70 1.64 -8.18
N GLY A 103 12.76 2.64 -7.30
CA GLY A 103 12.99 3.99 -7.72
C GLY A 103 14.46 4.31 -7.88
N GLY A 104 15.26 3.43 -7.50
CA GLY A 104 16.67 3.68 -7.47
C GLY A 104 17.01 4.57 -6.34
N LYS A 105 16.90 4.73 -5.61
CA LYS A 105 17.28 5.42 -4.66
C LYS A 105 18.11 5.99 -4.31
N LYS A 106 18.33 6.08 -4.26
CA LYS A 106 18.89 6.45 -3.98
C LYS A 106 19.17 6.62 -3.49
#